data_e00855c2061b4b458cbb4fd439e12fe6
#
_entry.id   e00855c2061b4b458cbb4fd439e12fe6
#
_cell.length_a   1.000
_cell.length_b   1.000
_cell.length_c   1.000
_cell.angle_alpha   90.00
_cell.angle_beta   90.00
_cell.angle_gamma   90.00
#
_symmetry.space_group_name_H-M   'P 1'
#
loop_
_entity.id
_entity.type
_entity.pdbx_description
1 polymer ?
#
loop_
_entity_poly.entity_id
_entity_poly.type
_entity_poly.pdbx_seq_one_letter_code
_entity_poly.pdbx_strand_id
1 'polypeptide(L)'
;MEIVAQDLNNTIDKKTKLWLILMRIGVLSCHQMYERSFTFRGYQFPICARCTGIFIGHLIAIFLWIMKVRISSSICALLIFIMACDGFLQLFKIKESTNIRRLMTGILAGVGYIFILVNIVSYFLKHL
;
A
#
# COMPACT_ATOMS: atom_id res chain seq x y z
N MET A 1 15.55 -39.79 -10.60
CA MET A 1 14.85 -39.19 -9.44
C MET A 1 15.57 -37.97 -8.85
N GLU A 2 16.85 -38.01 -8.66
CA GLU A 2 17.63 -36.88 -8.11
C GLU A 2 17.60 -35.62 -9.01
N ILE A 3 17.66 -35.78 -10.34
CA ILE A 3 17.66 -34.68 -11.30
C ILE A 3 16.31 -33.94 -11.27
N VAL A 4 15.19 -34.66 -11.19
CA VAL A 4 13.84 -34.08 -11.12
C VAL A 4 13.64 -33.36 -9.78
N ALA A 5 14.14 -33.91 -8.68
CA ALA A 5 14.11 -33.29 -7.37
C ALA A 5 14.96 -32.02 -7.32
N GLN A 6 16.09 -32.01 -7.99
CA GLN A 6 17.02 -30.87 -8.09
C GLN A 6 16.41 -29.73 -8.96
N ASP A 7 15.78 -30.08 -10.09
CA ASP A 7 15.09 -29.09 -10.93
C ASP A 7 13.84 -28.50 -10.24
N LEU A 8 13.10 -29.35 -9.51
CA LEU A 8 11.97 -28.90 -8.71
C LEU A 8 12.43 -27.96 -7.59
N ASN A 9 13.52 -28.31 -6.93
CA ASN A 9 14.12 -27.51 -5.86
C ASN A 9 14.65 -26.17 -6.39
N ASN A 10 15.27 -26.14 -7.56
CA ASN A 10 15.75 -24.92 -8.21
C ASN A 10 14.58 -24.00 -8.65
N THR A 11 13.48 -24.58 -9.11
CA THR A 11 12.30 -23.80 -9.53
C THR A 11 11.53 -23.23 -8.33
N ILE A 12 11.41 -24.02 -7.26
CA ILE A 12 10.84 -23.58 -5.99
C ILE A 12 11.74 -22.52 -5.36
N ASP A 13 13.04 -22.70 -5.40
CA ASP A 13 14.03 -21.76 -4.86
C ASP A 13 13.97 -20.37 -5.52
N LYS A 14 13.79 -20.28 -6.83
CA LYS A 14 13.69 -18.97 -7.52
C LYS A 14 12.47 -18.18 -7.07
N LYS A 15 11.31 -18.83 -7.04
CA LYS A 15 10.04 -18.18 -6.60
C LYS A 15 10.10 -17.81 -5.12
N THR A 16 10.61 -18.73 -4.29
CA THR A 16 10.75 -18.52 -2.86
C THR A 16 11.78 -17.44 -2.55
N LYS A 17 12.90 -17.39 -3.25
CA LYS A 17 13.92 -16.33 -3.11
C LYS A 17 13.35 -14.96 -3.48
N LEU A 18 12.64 -14.86 -4.59
CA LEU A 18 11.98 -13.61 -4.98
C LEU A 18 10.95 -13.17 -3.93
N TRP A 19 10.13 -14.10 -3.46
CA TRP A 19 9.15 -13.82 -2.40
C TRP A 19 9.82 -13.35 -1.11
N LEU A 20 10.91 -13.99 -0.68
CA LEU A 20 11.67 -13.58 0.50
C LEU A 20 12.29 -12.18 0.35
N ILE A 21 12.80 -11.84 -0.83
CA ILE A 21 13.31 -10.49 -1.12
C ILE A 21 12.19 -9.46 -1.01
N LEU A 22 11.04 -9.74 -1.61
CA LEU A 22 9.87 -8.86 -1.53
C LEU A 22 9.38 -8.71 -0.08
N MET A 23 9.38 -9.79 0.71
CA MET A 23 9.04 -9.74 2.13
C MET A 23 10.02 -8.90 2.94
N ARG A 24 11.32 -8.97 2.65
CA ARG A 24 12.35 -8.13 3.30
C ARG A 24 12.17 -6.66 2.98
N ILE A 25 11.86 -6.33 1.73
CA ILE A 25 11.57 -4.94 1.34
C ILE A 25 10.28 -4.45 2.01
N GLY A 26 9.26 -5.30 2.06
CA GLY A 26 7.99 -4.98 2.71
C GLY A 26 8.11 -4.69 4.21
N VAL A 27 9.03 -5.34 4.93
CA VAL A 27 9.28 -5.10 6.37
C VAL A 27 9.65 -3.65 6.65
N LEU A 28 10.35 -2.99 5.73
CA LEU A 28 10.75 -1.58 5.89
C LEU A 28 9.54 -0.62 5.92
N SER A 29 8.42 -1.04 5.35
CA SER A 29 7.23 -0.20 5.16
C SER A 29 5.98 -0.73 5.89
N CYS A 30 5.99 -1.98 6.35
CA CYS A 30 4.79 -2.63 6.88
C CYS A 30 5.10 -3.73 7.90
N HIS A 31 4.22 -3.88 8.89
CA HIS A 31 4.31 -4.95 9.90
C HIS A 31 3.98 -6.36 9.38
N GLN A 32 3.56 -6.49 8.12
CA GLN A 32 3.33 -7.77 7.41
C GLN A 32 2.47 -8.78 8.18
N MET A 33 1.40 -8.34 8.83
CA MET A 33 0.50 -9.25 9.54
C MET A 33 -0.29 -10.10 8.53
N TYR A 34 -0.18 -11.42 8.65
CA TYR A 34 -0.83 -12.38 7.75
C TYR A 34 -2.35 -12.14 7.62
N GLU A 35 -3.04 -11.92 8.72
CA GLU A 35 -4.49 -11.68 8.74
C GLU A 35 -4.92 -10.39 8.03
N ARG A 36 -3.99 -9.45 7.84
CA ARG A 36 -4.23 -8.14 7.24
C ARG A 36 -3.62 -8.00 5.84
N SER A 37 -3.09 -9.09 5.30
CA SER A 37 -2.47 -9.14 3.97
C SER A 37 -3.29 -10.01 3.04
N PHE A 38 -3.24 -9.68 1.75
CA PHE A 38 -3.77 -10.57 0.74
C PHE A 38 -2.87 -11.79 0.55
N THR A 39 -3.45 -12.91 0.19
CA THR A 39 -2.72 -14.12 -0.20
C THR A 39 -3.02 -14.45 -1.66
N PHE A 40 -1.99 -14.83 -2.40
CA PHE A 40 -2.11 -15.23 -3.79
C PHE A 40 -1.34 -16.51 -4.03
N ARG A 41 -2.01 -17.54 -4.53
CA ARG A 41 -1.44 -18.88 -4.78
C ARG A 41 -0.65 -19.46 -3.60
N GLY A 42 -1.15 -19.26 -2.37
CA GLY A 42 -0.50 -19.74 -1.15
C GLY A 42 0.63 -18.85 -0.61
N TYR A 43 1.00 -17.78 -1.31
CA TYR A 43 1.99 -16.82 -0.84
C TYR A 43 1.31 -15.57 -0.25
N GLN A 44 1.79 -15.13 0.91
CA GLN A 44 1.36 -13.87 1.50
C GLN A 44 1.91 -12.68 0.70
N PHE A 45 1.10 -11.65 0.51
CA PHE A 45 1.57 -10.39 -0.06
C PHE A 45 2.61 -9.75 0.86
N PRO A 46 3.70 -9.16 0.31
CA PRO A 46 4.79 -8.57 1.10
C PRO A 46 4.37 -7.35 1.92
N ILE A 47 3.22 -6.76 1.64
CA ILE A 47 2.65 -5.63 2.38
C ILE A 47 1.18 -5.90 2.72
N CYS A 48 0.68 -5.29 3.81
CA CYS A 48 -0.71 -5.44 4.20
C CYS A 48 -1.67 -4.76 3.20
N ALA A 49 -2.95 -5.09 3.27
CA ALA A 49 -3.98 -4.55 2.37
C ALA A 49 -4.01 -3.01 2.36
N ARG A 50 -3.82 -2.36 3.52
CA ARG A 50 -3.79 -0.90 3.62
C ARG A 50 -2.58 -0.30 2.91
N CYS A 51 -1.38 -0.84 3.13
CA CYS A 51 -0.16 -0.39 2.45
C CYS A 51 -0.23 -0.64 0.94
N THR A 52 -0.81 -1.75 0.51
CA THR A 52 -1.10 -2.03 -0.90
C THR A 52 -2.02 -0.96 -1.48
N GLY A 53 -3.07 -0.59 -0.76
CA GLY A 53 -3.98 0.50 -1.14
C GLY A 53 -3.27 1.85 -1.27
N ILE A 54 -2.44 2.21 -0.30
CA ILE A 54 -1.64 3.45 -0.33
C ILE A 54 -0.72 3.46 -1.56
N PHE A 55 -0.05 2.37 -1.87
CA PHE A 55 0.81 2.26 -3.05
C PHE A 55 0.02 2.45 -4.34
N ILE A 56 -1.12 1.78 -4.49
CA ILE A 56 -2.03 1.97 -5.64
C ILE A 56 -2.52 3.42 -5.70
N GLY A 57 -2.86 4.02 -4.56
CA GLY A 57 -3.26 5.42 -4.45
C GLY A 57 -2.18 6.38 -4.93
N HIS A 58 -0.91 6.11 -4.62
CA HIS A 58 0.22 6.89 -5.14
C HIS A 58 0.31 6.83 -6.66
N LEU A 59 0.16 5.64 -7.24
CA LEU A 59 0.19 5.48 -8.70
C LEU A 59 -0.97 6.22 -9.37
N ILE A 60 -2.17 6.14 -8.81
CA ILE A 60 -3.35 6.87 -9.29
C ILE A 60 -3.11 8.38 -9.19
N ALA A 61 -2.57 8.85 -8.07
CA ALA A 61 -2.29 10.28 -7.86
C ALA A 61 -1.27 10.83 -8.87
N ILE A 62 -0.21 10.08 -9.14
CA ILE A 62 0.79 10.45 -10.14
C ILE A 62 0.15 10.53 -11.53
N PHE A 63 -0.69 9.55 -11.88
CA PHE A 63 -1.43 9.56 -13.15
C PHE A 63 -2.35 10.79 -13.25
N LEU A 64 -3.14 11.08 -12.22
CA LEU A 64 -4.02 12.26 -12.17
C LEU A 64 -3.22 13.57 -12.27
N TRP A 65 -2.05 13.62 -11.64
CA TRP A 65 -1.17 14.79 -11.70
C TRP A 65 -0.64 15.02 -13.12
N ILE A 66 -0.25 13.95 -13.84
CA ILE A 66 0.15 14.01 -15.25
C ILE A 66 -1.01 14.51 -16.11
N MET A 67 -2.24 14.10 -15.82
CA MET A 67 -3.46 14.59 -16.48
C MET A 67 -3.84 16.02 -16.08
N LYS A 68 -3.01 16.70 -15.28
CA LYS A 68 -3.22 18.07 -14.78
C LYS A 68 -4.47 18.24 -13.91
N VAL A 69 -4.97 17.17 -13.32
CA VAL A 69 -6.05 17.23 -12.32
C VAL A 69 -5.47 17.82 -11.04
N ARG A 70 -6.20 18.74 -10.42
CA ARG A 70 -5.81 19.35 -9.16
C ARG A 70 -6.85 19.04 -8.09
N ILE A 71 -6.39 18.62 -6.92
CA ILE A 71 -7.25 18.33 -5.77
C ILE A 71 -6.88 19.31 -4.65
N SER A 72 -7.89 19.90 -4.06
CA SER A 72 -7.75 20.84 -2.94
C SER A 72 -7.14 20.13 -1.72
N SER A 73 -6.31 20.83 -0.97
CA SER A 73 -5.69 20.32 0.28
C SER A 73 -6.73 19.91 1.32
N SER A 74 -7.87 20.59 1.37
CA SER A 74 -8.97 20.24 2.27
C SER A 74 -9.57 18.86 1.96
N ILE A 75 -9.77 18.55 0.68
CA ILE A 75 -10.24 17.24 0.23
C ILE A 75 -9.19 16.16 0.56
N CYS A 76 -7.91 16.45 0.32
CA CYS A 76 -6.82 15.54 0.65
C CYS A 76 -6.75 15.23 2.14
N ALA A 77 -6.89 16.25 2.99
CA ALA A 77 -6.94 16.07 4.44
C ALA A 77 -8.13 15.20 4.87
N LEU A 78 -9.30 15.38 4.25
CA LEU A 78 -10.48 14.55 4.49
C LEU A 78 -10.22 13.08 4.12
N LEU A 79 -9.60 12.81 2.98
CA LEU A 79 -9.26 11.46 2.54
C LEU A 79 -8.33 10.74 3.52
N ILE A 80 -7.31 11.44 4.02
CA ILE A 80 -6.38 10.91 5.02
C ILE A 80 -7.11 10.70 6.36
N PHE A 81 -8.01 11.61 6.73
CA PHE A 81 -8.80 11.51 7.96
C PHE A 81 -9.73 10.28 7.95
N ILE A 82 -10.33 9.95 6.81
CA ILE A 82 -11.14 8.72 6.66
C ILE A 82 -10.30 7.48 6.98
N MET A 83 -9.06 7.41 6.47
CA MET A 83 -8.17 6.30 6.79
C MET A 83 -7.78 6.28 8.27
N ALA A 84 -7.52 7.44 8.86
CA ALA A 84 -7.20 7.56 10.28
C ALA A 84 -8.36 7.06 11.15
N CYS A 85 -9.60 7.44 10.85
CA CYS A 85 -10.79 6.95 11.54
C CYS A 85 -10.93 5.44 11.45
N ASP A 86 -10.72 4.85 10.27
CA ASP A 86 -10.75 3.39 10.11
C ASP A 86 -9.67 2.70 10.94
N GLY A 87 -8.48 3.26 10.98
CA GLY A 87 -7.37 2.76 11.80
C GLY A 87 -7.67 2.85 13.31
N PHE A 88 -8.24 3.95 13.78
CA PHE A 88 -8.63 4.12 15.18
C PHE A 88 -9.76 3.17 15.60
N LEU A 89 -10.79 2.98 14.78
CA LEU A 89 -11.86 2.03 15.03
C LEU A 89 -11.32 0.61 15.20
N GLN A 90 -10.31 0.24 14.43
CA GLN A 90 -9.65 -1.05 14.53
C GLN A 90 -8.74 -1.14 15.76
N LEU A 91 -8.01 -0.07 16.10
CA LEU A 91 -7.13 -0.02 17.26
C LEU A 91 -7.92 -0.19 18.58
N PHE A 92 -9.09 0.46 18.70
CA PHE A 92 -9.97 0.35 19.86
C PHE A 92 -10.85 -0.91 19.84
N LYS A 93 -10.70 -1.80 18.86
CA LYS A 93 -11.49 -3.03 18.68
C LYS A 93 -13.01 -2.81 18.64
N ILE A 94 -13.45 -1.61 18.26
CA ILE A 94 -14.87 -1.27 18.14
C ILE A 94 -15.47 -1.98 16.92
N LYS A 95 -14.71 -2.03 15.81
CA LYS A 95 -15.12 -2.71 14.59
C LYS A 95 -13.90 -3.28 13.88
N GLU A 96 -13.96 -4.57 13.51
CA GLU A 96 -12.93 -5.18 12.66
C GLU A 96 -13.04 -4.67 11.23
N SER A 97 -11.90 -4.30 10.66
CA SER A 97 -11.80 -3.85 9.28
C SER A 97 -11.49 -5.03 8.36
N THR A 98 -12.24 -5.16 7.26
CA THR A 98 -11.94 -6.15 6.22
C THR A 98 -10.75 -5.71 5.38
N ASN A 99 -10.09 -6.66 4.69
CA ASN A 99 -8.96 -6.33 3.81
C ASN A 99 -9.37 -5.41 2.65
N ILE A 100 -10.59 -5.59 2.11
CA ILE A 100 -11.14 -4.72 1.06
C ILE A 100 -11.33 -3.30 1.57
N ARG A 101 -11.87 -3.12 2.77
CA ARG A 101 -12.05 -1.81 3.39
C ARG A 101 -10.71 -1.13 3.65
N ARG A 102 -9.70 -1.87 4.14
CA ARG A 102 -8.32 -1.38 4.29
C ARG A 102 -7.70 -0.95 2.97
N LEU A 103 -7.94 -1.71 1.91
CA LEU A 103 -7.49 -1.39 0.57
C LEU A 103 -8.09 -0.07 0.08
N MET A 104 -9.40 0.09 0.19
CA MET A 104 -10.12 1.29 -0.25
C MET A 104 -9.68 2.54 0.52
N THR A 105 -9.65 2.47 1.84
CA THR A 105 -9.18 3.59 2.67
C THR A 105 -7.71 3.91 2.42
N GLY A 106 -6.89 2.90 2.15
CA GLY A 106 -5.49 3.06 1.75
C GLY A 106 -5.33 3.79 0.42
N ILE A 107 -6.12 3.45 -0.60
CA ILE A 107 -6.13 4.14 -1.91
C ILE A 107 -6.47 5.62 -1.73
N LEU A 108 -7.54 5.91 -1.00
CA LEU A 108 -7.96 7.30 -0.73
C LEU A 108 -6.87 8.10 -0.04
N ALA A 109 -6.27 7.54 0.99
CA ALA A 109 -5.19 8.18 1.73
C ALA A 109 -3.92 8.36 0.89
N GLY A 110 -3.58 7.38 0.05
CA GLY A 110 -2.44 7.46 -0.86
C GLY A 110 -2.59 8.59 -1.88
N VAL A 111 -3.77 8.75 -2.46
CA VAL A 111 -4.09 9.87 -3.35
C VAL A 111 -3.98 11.20 -2.60
N GLY A 112 -4.61 11.31 -1.44
CA GLY A 112 -4.58 12.52 -0.61
C GLY A 112 -3.18 12.93 -0.20
N TYR A 113 -2.35 11.98 0.18
CA TYR A 113 -0.97 12.21 0.60
C TYR A 113 -0.11 12.84 -0.52
N ILE A 114 -0.15 12.28 -1.72
CA ILE A 114 0.63 12.79 -2.86
C ILE A 114 0.16 14.21 -3.23
N PHE A 115 -1.15 14.45 -3.32
CA PHE A 115 -1.65 15.78 -3.65
C PHE A 115 -1.36 16.83 -2.59
N ILE A 116 -1.33 16.47 -1.30
CA ILE A 116 -0.87 17.38 -0.24
C ILE A 116 0.60 17.73 -0.45
N LEU A 117 1.47 16.75 -0.72
CA LEU A 117 2.88 17.01 -1.00
C LEU A 117 3.06 17.93 -2.21
N VAL A 118 2.35 17.65 -3.31
CA VAL A 118 2.39 18.48 -4.52
C VAL A 118 1.93 19.92 -4.22
N ASN A 119 0.87 20.08 -3.46
CA ASN A 119 0.35 21.41 -3.08
C ASN A 119 1.34 22.18 -2.20
N ILE A 120 1.95 21.51 -1.22
CA ILE A 120 2.97 22.11 -0.35
C ILE A 120 4.19 22.54 -1.16
N VAL A 121 4.73 21.67 -1.99
CA VAL A 121 5.89 21.97 -2.85
C VAL A 121 5.56 23.12 -3.80
N SER A 122 4.40 23.10 -4.43
CA SER A 122 3.95 24.18 -5.32
C SER A 122 3.82 25.52 -4.60
N TYR A 123 3.35 25.51 -3.35
CA TYR A 123 3.27 26.70 -2.51
C TYR A 123 4.66 27.28 -2.23
N PHE A 124 5.60 26.46 -1.80
CA PHE A 124 6.96 26.90 -1.53
C PHE A 124 7.66 27.42 -2.78
N LEU A 125 7.56 26.74 -3.91
CA LEU A 125 8.15 27.18 -5.18
C LEU A 125 7.57 28.51 -5.66
N LYS A 126 6.32 28.79 -5.37
CA LYS A 126 5.68 30.06 -5.74
C LYS A 126 6.14 31.21 -4.86
N HIS A 127 6.55 30.94 -3.63
CA HIS A 127 7.01 31.95 -2.66
C HIS A 127 8.54 32.09 -2.57
N LEU A 128 9.28 31.26 -3.27
CA LEU A 128 10.71 31.41 -3.50
C LEU A 128 10.97 32.32 -4.71
#